data_b12c42b6a85deff1b0c162323a76faa2
#
_entry.id   b12c42b6a85deff1b0c162323a76faa2
#
_cell.length_a   1.000
_cell.length_b   1.000
_cell.length_c   1.000
_cell.angle_alpha   90.00
_cell.angle_beta   90.00
_cell.angle_gamma   90.00
#
_symmetry.space_group_name_H-M   'P 1'
#
loop_
_entity.id
_entity.type
_entity.pdbx_description
1 polymer ?
#
loop_
_entity_poly.entity_id
_entity_poly.type
_entity_poly.pdbx_seq_one_letter_code
_entity_poly.pdbx_strand_id
1 'polypeptide(L)'
;QWLEVDSGVQGVIDYYGVTDMRTNRTDPVQGETNATAGATDQFLGVEGKTEDLQKAASAVCQISHETPPFLIFHGDQDNLVDITQSELFYKELCKAGVPADYYVLKGEGHGADAFYQKEMMELVWQFIKGRKDRGGR
;
A
#
# COMPACT_ATOMS: atom_id res chain seq x y z
N GLN A 1 24.00 9.72 -14.65
CA GLN A 1 22.76 9.38 -15.33
C GLN A 1 22.58 7.88 -15.21
N TRP A 2 21.64 7.47 -14.42
CA TRP A 2 21.45 6.09 -13.92
C TRP A 2 20.38 5.33 -14.71
N LEU A 3 20.14 5.70 -15.98
CA LEU A 3 19.08 5.14 -16.82
C LEU A 3 19.29 3.67 -17.23
N GLU A 4 20.49 3.13 -16.97
CA GLU A 4 20.84 1.74 -17.30
C GLU A 4 20.73 0.79 -16.08
N VAL A 5 20.36 1.33 -14.91
CA VAL A 5 20.17 0.51 -13.71
C VAL A 5 18.71 0.08 -13.63
N ASP A 6 18.47 -1.22 -13.59
CA ASP A 6 17.15 -1.78 -13.34
C ASP A 6 16.66 -1.34 -11.96
N SER A 7 15.48 -0.73 -11.90
CA SER A 7 14.80 -0.31 -10.68
C SER A 7 13.76 -1.34 -10.20
N GLY A 8 13.69 -2.49 -10.83
CA GLY A 8 12.79 -3.58 -10.46
C GLY A 8 13.03 -4.07 -9.04
N VAL A 9 11.95 -4.40 -8.33
CA VAL A 9 12.01 -4.95 -6.99
C VAL A 9 11.42 -6.37 -6.98
N GLN A 10 11.92 -7.23 -6.08
CA GLN A 10 11.53 -8.63 -5.99
C GLN A 10 10.28 -8.85 -5.13
N GLY A 11 9.84 -7.83 -4.40
CA GLY A 11 8.66 -7.84 -3.54
C GLY A 11 8.49 -6.50 -2.85
N VAL A 12 7.28 -6.23 -2.38
CA VAL A 12 6.91 -5.00 -1.68
C VAL A 12 6.31 -5.35 -0.32
N ILE A 13 6.71 -4.62 0.70
CA ILE A 13 6.09 -4.67 2.02
C ILE A 13 5.36 -3.34 2.20
N ASP A 14 4.04 -3.42 2.28
CA ASP A 14 3.16 -2.27 2.44
C ASP A 14 2.63 -2.19 3.86
N TYR A 15 2.92 -1.08 4.52
CA TYR A 15 2.39 -0.75 5.83
C TYR A 15 1.35 0.35 5.66
N TYR A 16 0.08 -0.02 5.79
CA TYR A 16 -1.07 0.90 5.83
C TYR A 16 -1.04 2.00 4.75
N GLY A 17 -0.62 1.66 3.53
CA GLY A 17 -0.47 2.61 2.42
C GLY A 17 -1.79 3.06 1.79
N VAL A 18 -1.79 4.28 1.25
CA VAL A 18 -2.84 4.74 0.33
C VAL A 18 -2.59 4.12 -1.04
N THR A 19 -3.50 3.29 -1.51
CA THR A 19 -3.35 2.51 -2.75
C THR A 19 -4.25 2.99 -3.88
N ASP A 20 -5.33 3.71 -3.55
CA ASP A 20 -6.23 4.33 -4.52
C ASP A 20 -6.48 5.80 -4.18
N MET A 21 -5.87 6.70 -4.95
CA MET A 21 -6.00 8.14 -4.77
C MET A 21 -7.41 8.68 -5.11
N ARG A 22 -8.24 7.90 -5.81
CA ARG A 22 -9.61 8.28 -6.17
C ARG A 22 -10.58 8.09 -5.00
N THR A 23 -10.30 7.13 -4.13
CA THR A 23 -11.14 6.74 -3.00
C THR A 23 -10.56 7.11 -1.64
N ASN A 24 -9.35 7.66 -1.61
CA ASN A 24 -8.79 8.22 -0.39
C ASN A 24 -9.55 9.51 -0.06
N ARG A 25 -10.66 9.35 0.67
CA ARG A 25 -11.68 10.38 0.83
C ARG A 25 -11.17 11.55 1.64
N THR A 26 -11.41 12.73 1.06
CA THR A 26 -11.27 14.02 1.72
C THR A 26 -12.54 14.42 2.50
N ASP A 27 -13.62 13.62 2.40
CA ASP A 27 -14.87 13.93 3.07
C ASP A 27 -14.70 13.73 4.58
N PRO A 28 -14.80 14.81 5.38
CA PRO A 28 -14.82 14.66 6.81
C PRO A 28 -16.09 13.88 7.18
N VAL A 29 -15.94 12.67 7.66
CA VAL A 29 -17.01 12.02 8.38
C VAL A 29 -17.18 12.84 9.65
N GLN A 30 -18.16 13.76 9.62
CA GLN A 30 -18.60 14.55 10.77
C GLN A 30 -17.48 15.13 11.65
N GLY A 31 -16.73 16.09 11.08
CA GLY A 31 -15.89 16.98 11.90
C GLY A 31 -14.44 16.55 12.11
N GLU A 32 -14.01 15.40 11.63
CA GLU A 32 -12.61 15.00 11.63
C GLU A 32 -11.98 15.27 10.25
N THR A 33 -11.02 16.17 10.22
CA THR A 33 -10.20 16.37 9.02
C THR A 33 -9.30 15.15 8.85
N ASN A 34 -9.58 14.32 7.84
CA ASN A 34 -8.69 13.25 7.46
C ASN A 34 -7.35 13.88 7.01
N ALA A 35 -6.32 13.76 7.84
CA ALA A 35 -5.01 14.40 7.60
C ALA A 35 -4.37 13.93 6.29
N THR A 36 -4.69 12.72 5.84
CA THR A 36 -4.14 12.15 4.59
C THR A 36 -4.79 12.73 3.35
N ALA A 37 -6.01 13.24 3.44
CA ALA A 37 -6.69 13.91 2.33
C ALA A 37 -5.91 15.14 1.86
N GLY A 38 -5.49 15.98 2.80
CA GLY A 38 -4.64 17.13 2.50
C GLY A 38 -3.29 16.74 1.89
N ALA A 39 -2.70 15.63 2.35
CA ALA A 39 -1.44 15.11 1.82
C ALA A 39 -1.60 14.60 0.37
N THR A 40 -2.70 13.89 0.07
CA THR A 40 -3.01 13.45 -1.29
C THR A 40 -3.19 14.63 -2.23
N ASP A 41 -3.93 15.66 -1.79
CA ASP A 41 -4.11 16.88 -2.57
C ASP A 41 -2.80 17.63 -2.82
N GLN A 42 -1.92 17.68 -1.83
CA GLN A 42 -0.59 18.28 -1.99
C GLN A 42 0.29 17.47 -2.95
N PHE A 43 0.23 16.16 -2.87
CA PHE A 43 1.00 15.26 -3.74
C PHE A 43 0.57 15.37 -5.21
N LEU A 44 -0.74 15.41 -5.47
CA LEU A 44 -1.29 15.52 -6.83
C LEU A 44 -1.25 16.95 -7.38
N GLY A 45 -1.10 17.96 -6.52
CA GLY A 45 -1.19 19.38 -6.86
C GLY A 45 -2.62 19.87 -7.06
N VAL A 46 -2.82 21.19 -6.90
CA VAL A 46 -4.16 21.84 -6.95
C VAL A 46 -4.80 21.72 -8.34
N GLU A 47 -3.99 21.68 -9.40
CA GLU A 47 -4.45 21.55 -10.78
C GLU A 47 -4.60 20.07 -11.21
N GLY A 48 -4.11 19.13 -10.40
CA GLY A 48 -3.95 17.74 -10.75
C GLY A 48 -5.06 16.79 -10.31
N LYS A 49 -6.21 17.30 -9.86
CA LYS A 49 -7.36 16.48 -9.45
C LYS A 49 -8.14 15.89 -10.64
N THR A 50 -7.47 15.64 -11.75
CA THR A 50 -8.09 14.91 -12.86
C THR A 50 -8.12 13.43 -12.53
N GLU A 51 -9.16 12.74 -12.97
CA GLU A 51 -9.30 11.29 -12.78
C GLU A 51 -8.10 10.53 -13.36
N ASP A 52 -7.54 11.01 -14.47
CA ASP A 52 -6.38 10.39 -15.10
C ASP A 52 -5.12 10.47 -14.23
N LEU A 53 -4.88 11.61 -13.58
CA LEU A 53 -3.73 11.75 -12.68
C LEU A 53 -3.92 10.92 -11.41
N GLN A 54 -5.14 10.90 -10.84
CA GLN A 54 -5.44 10.04 -9.71
C GLN A 54 -5.22 8.56 -10.04
N LYS A 55 -5.68 8.10 -11.21
CA LYS A 55 -5.42 6.74 -11.69
C LYS A 55 -3.93 6.46 -11.86
N ALA A 56 -3.20 7.37 -12.48
CA ALA A 56 -1.77 7.25 -12.69
C ALA A 56 -0.99 7.15 -11.37
N ALA A 57 -1.44 7.84 -10.32
CA ALA A 57 -0.84 7.82 -8.99
C ALA A 57 -1.37 6.70 -8.07
N SER A 58 -2.36 5.92 -8.51
CA SER A 58 -2.97 4.84 -7.70
C SER A 58 -2.31 3.50 -7.97
N ALA A 59 -1.70 2.89 -6.95
CA ALA A 59 -1.07 1.57 -7.06
C ALA A 59 -2.05 0.50 -7.58
N VAL A 60 -3.30 0.55 -7.13
CA VAL A 60 -4.36 -0.38 -7.57
C VAL A 60 -4.61 -0.33 -9.09
N CYS A 61 -4.38 0.83 -9.72
CA CYS A 61 -4.54 1.02 -11.16
C CYS A 61 -3.31 0.58 -11.97
N GLN A 62 -2.18 0.31 -11.31
CA GLN A 62 -0.92 -0.07 -11.96
C GLN A 62 -0.66 -1.58 -11.88
N ILE A 63 -1.59 -2.36 -11.32
CA ILE A 63 -1.43 -3.81 -11.20
C ILE A 63 -1.36 -4.45 -12.59
N SER A 64 -0.31 -5.25 -12.82
CA SER A 64 -0.07 -5.98 -14.06
C SER A 64 0.54 -7.35 -13.77
N HIS A 65 0.82 -8.13 -14.81
CA HIS A 65 1.52 -9.42 -14.68
C HIS A 65 2.98 -9.27 -14.22
N GLU A 66 3.55 -8.07 -14.32
CA GLU A 66 4.90 -7.76 -13.85
C GLU A 66 4.92 -7.26 -12.40
N THR A 67 3.74 -7.07 -11.78
CA THR A 67 3.63 -6.61 -10.40
C THR A 67 4.29 -7.61 -9.46
N PRO A 68 5.26 -7.17 -8.63
CA PRO A 68 5.92 -8.06 -7.69
C PRO A 68 4.97 -8.52 -6.59
N PRO A 69 5.30 -9.59 -5.86
CA PRO A 69 4.54 -10.04 -4.70
C PRO A 69 4.50 -9.00 -3.58
N PHE A 70 3.41 -9.02 -2.82
CA PHE A 70 3.15 -8.09 -1.72
C PHE A 70 2.99 -8.78 -0.36
N LEU A 71 3.45 -8.10 0.68
CA LEU A 71 3.12 -8.35 2.08
C LEU A 71 2.50 -7.07 2.65
N ILE A 72 1.22 -7.14 3.02
CA ILE A 72 0.43 -5.96 3.40
C ILE A 72 0.04 -6.07 4.88
N PHE A 73 0.24 -4.98 5.63
CA PHE A 73 -0.19 -4.84 7.02
C PHE A 73 -1.07 -3.60 7.18
N HIS A 74 -2.20 -3.73 7.93
CA HIS A 74 -3.06 -2.60 8.26
C HIS A 74 -3.73 -2.80 9.62
N GLY A 75 -3.88 -1.73 10.38
CA GLY A 75 -4.62 -1.74 11.65
C GLY A 75 -6.11 -1.45 11.42
N ASP A 76 -6.99 -2.15 12.13
CA ASP A 76 -8.44 -1.96 11.96
C ASP A 76 -8.99 -0.71 12.68
N GLN A 77 -8.14 0.00 13.43
CA GLN A 77 -8.43 1.27 14.07
C GLN A 77 -7.61 2.43 13.47
N ASP A 78 -7.15 2.24 12.22
CA ASP A 78 -6.42 3.29 11.51
C ASP A 78 -7.39 4.44 11.15
N ASN A 79 -7.15 5.61 11.73
CA ASN A 79 -7.93 6.83 11.51
C ASN A 79 -7.27 7.82 10.54
N LEU A 80 -6.10 7.48 10.00
CA LEU A 80 -5.38 8.27 9.00
C LEU A 80 -5.59 7.72 7.59
N VAL A 81 -5.42 6.42 7.41
CA VAL A 81 -5.67 5.72 6.15
C VAL A 81 -6.74 4.66 6.40
N ASP A 82 -7.85 4.77 5.73
CA ASP A 82 -8.94 3.82 5.86
C ASP A 82 -8.49 2.42 5.43
N ILE A 83 -8.78 1.41 6.23
CA ILE A 83 -8.38 0.02 6.00
C ILE A 83 -8.87 -0.52 4.65
N THR A 84 -9.95 0.04 4.12
CA THR A 84 -10.47 -0.31 2.78
C THR A 84 -9.47 -0.09 1.66
N GLN A 85 -8.45 0.76 1.86
CA GLN A 85 -7.35 0.93 0.92
C GLN A 85 -6.57 -0.38 0.74
N SER A 86 -6.15 -1.00 1.84
CA SER A 86 -5.45 -2.29 1.80
C SER A 86 -6.36 -3.45 1.37
N GLU A 87 -7.62 -3.46 1.81
CA GLU A 87 -8.58 -4.49 1.41
C GLU A 87 -8.82 -4.49 -0.10
N LEU A 88 -9.05 -3.30 -0.68
CA LEU A 88 -9.22 -3.14 -2.12
C LEU A 88 -7.97 -3.61 -2.86
N PHE A 89 -6.81 -3.14 -2.43
CA PHE A 89 -5.55 -3.46 -3.09
C PHE A 89 -5.26 -4.96 -3.06
N TYR A 90 -5.38 -5.61 -1.90
CA TYR A 90 -5.23 -7.05 -1.76
C TYR A 90 -6.17 -7.83 -2.68
N LYS A 91 -7.45 -7.43 -2.73
CA LYS A 91 -8.45 -8.04 -3.60
C LYS A 91 -8.08 -7.93 -5.09
N GLU A 92 -7.61 -6.77 -5.53
CA GLU A 92 -7.23 -6.57 -6.93
C GLU A 92 -5.91 -7.30 -7.27
N LEU A 93 -4.94 -7.38 -6.35
CA LEU A 93 -3.74 -8.22 -6.51
C LEU A 93 -4.13 -9.70 -6.70
N CYS A 94 -5.01 -10.22 -5.85
CA CYS A 94 -5.50 -11.60 -5.97
C CYS A 94 -6.21 -11.85 -7.30
N LYS A 95 -7.06 -10.95 -7.77
CA LYS A 95 -7.73 -11.05 -9.07
C LYS A 95 -6.76 -11.08 -10.25
N ALA A 96 -5.65 -10.32 -10.14
CA ALA A 96 -4.60 -10.29 -11.14
C ALA A 96 -3.65 -11.50 -11.07
N GLY A 97 -3.84 -12.39 -10.08
CA GLY A 97 -2.95 -13.54 -9.86
C GLY A 97 -1.59 -13.17 -9.26
N VAL A 98 -1.46 -11.96 -8.70
CA VAL A 98 -0.25 -11.51 -8.01
C VAL A 98 -0.21 -12.12 -6.61
N PRO A 99 0.88 -12.80 -6.21
CA PRO A 99 1.00 -13.34 -4.86
C PRO A 99 0.97 -12.20 -3.82
N ALA A 100 0.06 -12.28 -2.88
CA ALA A 100 -0.06 -11.29 -1.81
C ALA A 100 -0.50 -11.95 -0.49
N ASP A 101 0.07 -11.49 0.61
CA ASP A 101 -0.35 -11.82 1.96
C ASP A 101 -0.84 -10.54 2.64
N TYR A 102 -1.96 -10.62 3.36
CA TYR A 102 -2.58 -9.47 4.02
C TYR A 102 -2.88 -9.80 5.49
N TYR A 103 -2.39 -8.96 6.39
CA TYR A 103 -2.54 -9.10 7.84
C TYR A 103 -3.19 -7.87 8.44
N VAL A 104 -4.33 -8.09 9.11
CA VAL A 104 -5.04 -7.05 9.86
C VAL A 104 -4.61 -7.12 11.33
N LEU A 105 -4.09 -6.02 11.86
CA LEU A 105 -3.74 -5.90 13.27
C LEU A 105 -4.93 -5.32 14.04
N LYS A 106 -5.59 -6.17 14.82
CA LYS A 106 -6.81 -5.80 15.55
C LYS A 106 -6.51 -4.85 16.69
N GLY A 107 -7.32 -3.78 16.76
CA GLY A 107 -7.21 -2.75 17.79
C GLY A 107 -6.11 -1.73 17.53
N GLU A 108 -5.35 -1.86 16.42
CA GLU A 108 -4.18 -1.02 16.15
C GLU A 108 -4.51 0.11 15.19
N GLY A 109 -3.91 1.28 15.47
CA GLY A 109 -4.00 2.47 14.63
C GLY A 109 -2.83 2.60 13.66
N HIS A 110 -2.77 3.73 12.97
CA HIS A 110 -1.71 4.05 12.03
C HIS A 110 -0.34 4.13 12.71
N GLY A 111 0.64 3.37 12.23
CA GLY A 111 2.00 3.43 12.75
C GLY A 111 2.20 2.90 14.16
N ALA A 112 1.27 2.10 14.67
CA ALA A 112 1.36 1.53 16.01
C ALA A 112 2.59 0.63 16.19
N ASP A 113 3.12 0.55 17.42
CA ASP A 113 4.30 -0.27 17.74
C ASP A 113 4.09 -1.76 17.45
N ALA A 114 2.83 -2.22 17.42
CA ALA A 114 2.48 -3.61 17.11
C ALA A 114 2.98 -4.08 15.73
N PHE A 115 3.09 -3.18 14.76
CA PHE A 115 3.62 -3.50 13.42
C PHE A 115 5.10 -3.92 13.43
N TYR A 116 5.84 -3.54 14.48
CA TYR A 116 7.28 -3.78 14.60
C TYR A 116 7.63 -4.83 15.65
N GLN A 117 6.62 -5.51 16.21
CA GLN A 117 6.84 -6.58 17.16
C GLN A 117 7.43 -7.83 16.48
N LYS A 118 8.02 -8.70 17.28
CA LYS A 118 8.78 -9.86 16.81
C LYS A 118 8.01 -10.72 15.81
N GLU A 119 6.74 -10.94 16.05
CA GLU A 119 5.87 -11.79 15.21
C GLU A 119 5.70 -11.18 13.81
N MET A 120 5.48 -9.88 13.72
CA MET A 120 5.36 -9.18 12.44
C MET A 120 6.70 -9.12 11.70
N MET A 121 7.78 -8.86 12.44
CA MET A 121 9.13 -8.85 11.87
C MET A 121 9.56 -10.24 11.38
N GLU A 122 9.08 -11.32 11.97
CA GLU A 122 9.32 -12.67 11.48
C GLU A 122 8.62 -12.91 10.13
N LEU A 123 7.36 -12.44 9.96
CA LEU A 123 6.66 -12.49 8.67
C LEU A 123 7.43 -11.72 7.58
N VAL A 124 7.88 -10.51 7.92
CA VAL A 124 8.72 -9.69 7.03
C VAL A 124 9.98 -10.45 6.62
N TRP A 125 10.66 -11.06 7.59
CA TRP A 125 11.89 -11.80 7.34
C TRP A 125 11.68 -13.02 6.44
N GLN A 126 10.60 -13.76 6.67
CA GLN A 126 10.23 -14.92 5.84
C GLN A 126 9.88 -14.49 4.42
N PHE A 127 9.13 -13.39 4.28
CA PHE A 127 8.81 -12.81 2.98
C PHE A 127 10.09 -12.45 2.21
N ILE A 128 11.04 -11.75 2.83
CA ILE A 128 12.31 -11.36 2.21
C ILE A 128 13.14 -12.58 1.81
N LYS A 129 13.27 -13.59 2.68
CA LYS A 129 13.99 -14.83 2.37
C LYS A 129 13.39 -15.55 1.18
N GLY A 130 12.08 -15.72 1.15
CA GLY A 130 11.40 -16.39 0.05
C GLY A 130 11.57 -15.70 -1.31
N ARG A 131 12.03 -14.44 -1.33
CA ARG A 131 12.32 -13.69 -2.57
C ARG A 131 13.78 -13.88 -3.00
N LYS A 132 14.73 -13.97 -2.06
CA LYS A 132 16.15 -14.24 -2.37
C LYS A 132 16.33 -15.55 -3.13
N ASP A 133 15.59 -16.58 -2.75
CA ASP A 133 15.70 -17.91 -3.36
C ASP A 133 15.14 -17.97 -4.79
N ARG A 134 14.33 -17.00 -5.19
CA ARG A 134 13.74 -16.89 -6.54
C ARG A 134 14.50 -15.93 -7.48
N GLY A 135 15.38 -15.10 -6.95
CA GLY A 135 16.16 -14.09 -7.69
C GLY A 135 17.52 -14.58 -8.22
N GLY A 136 17.86 -15.82 -7.99
CA GLY A 136 19.08 -16.46 -8.51
C GLY A 136 18.86 -17.09 -9.88
N ARG A 137 18.76 -16.26 -10.92
CA ARG A 137 18.99 -16.67 -12.32
C ARG A 137 19.92 -15.69 -12.98
#